data_244941dfc8e9528d569d295c06933bbf
#
_entry.id   244941dfc8e9528d569d295c06933bbf
#
_cell.length_a   1.000
_cell.length_b   1.000
_cell.length_c   1.000
_cell.angle_alpha   90.00
_cell.angle_beta   90.00
_cell.angle_gamma   90.00
#
_symmetry.space_group_name_H-M   'P 1'
#
loop_
_entity.id
_entity.type
_entity.pdbx_description
1 polymer ?
#
loop_
_entity_poly.entity_id
_entity_poly.type
_entity_poly.pdbx_seq_one_letter_code
_entity_poly.pdbx_strand_id
1 'polypeptide(L)'
;MDRYPKVRWAAIVDDANWVNTLSRLFSDAPRKLAVYLDLDCGMHRTGVTPGPEALELYRAISQSPGLEPGGLHAYDGHNHEPDLAKRTAQCDEDFAPVLEFRDQLELEGLRVPELVSGGTPTFPVHATHADRTCSPGTTTLWDFGYGDGLPDLEFDYAAILLTRVISRPGTQRACFDLGHKAVAADKPLPRVRFFGHENAEALVHSEEHLMLEGASME
;
A
#
# COMPACT_ATOMS: atom_id res chain seq x y z
N MET A 1 -1.00 -24.04 6.79
CA MET A 1 0.47 -24.21 6.65
C MET A 1 0.86 -25.56 6.09
N ASP A 2 0.26 -26.65 6.53
CA ASP A 2 0.64 -28.01 6.11
C ASP A 2 0.46 -28.30 4.62
N ARG A 3 -0.58 -27.70 4.01
CA ARG A 3 -0.82 -27.84 2.56
C ARG A 3 0.29 -27.21 1.69
N TYR A 4 1.01 -26.22 2.24
CA TYR A 4 2.06 -25.47 1.53
C TYR A 4 3.32 -25.33 2.40
N PRO A 5 4.07 -26.42 2.60
CA PRO A 5 5.17 -26.46 3.59
C PRO A 5 6.37 -25.58 3.20
N LYS A 6 6.49 -25.18 1.94
CA LYS A 6 7.56 -24.31 1.44
C LYS A 6 7.24 -22.81 1.54
N VAL A 7 5.97 -22.47 1.85
CA VAL A 7 5.56 -21.06 1.99
C VAL A 7 5.90 -20.59 3.40
N ARG A 8 6.54 -19.44 3.50
CA ARG A 8 6.66 -18.70 4.76
C ARG A 8 5.36 -17.93 4.97
N TRP A 9 4.72 -18.21 6.09
CA TRP A 9 3.49 -17.54 6.49
C TRP A 9 3.81 -16.53 7.59
N ALA A 10 3.21 -15.35 7.48
CA ALA A 10 3.31 -14.31 8.49
C ALA A 10 1.95 -13.63 8.68
N ALA A 11 1.78 -12.97 9.81
CA ALA A 11 0.65 -12.11 10.10
C ALA A 11 1.16 -10.74 10.56
N ILE A 12 0.33 -9.71 10.35
CA ILE A 12 0.54 -8.37 10.88
C ILE A 12 -0.50 -8.17 11.97
N VAL A 13 -0.12 -7.62 13.11
CA VAL A 13 -0.99 -7.35 14.27
C VAL A 13 -0.67 -6.01 14.90
N ASP A 14 -1.66 -5.41 15.55
CA ASP A 14 -1.58 -4.13 16.27
C ASP A 14 -2.31 -4.15 17.63
N ASP A 15 -2.84 -5.29 18.05
CA ASP A 15 -3.50 -5.42 19.33
C ASP A 15 -3.24 -6.76 20.05
N ALA A 16 -3.41 -6.76 21.39
CA ALA A 16 -3.15 -7.90 22.25
C ALA A 16 -4.11 -9.07 22.04
N ASN A 17 -5.36 -8.83 21.60
CA ASN A 17 -6.34 -9.89 21.38
C ASN A 17 -5.92 -10.76 20.19
N TRP A 18 -5.40 -10.13 19.12
CA TRP A 18 -4.87 -10.86 17.98
C TRP A 18 -3.60 -11.63 18.34
N VAL A 19 -2.68 -11.04 19.10
CA VAL A 19 -1.49 -11.74 19.60
C VAL A 19 -1.90 -13.00 20.38
N ASN A 20 -2.81 -12.85 21.35
CA ASN A 20 -3.32 -13.96 22.16
C ASN A 20 -4.06 -15.02 21.33
N THR A 21 -4.85 -14.59 20.36
CA THR A 21 -5.61 -15.50 19.49
C THR A 21 -4.66 -16.33 18.61
N LEU A 22 -3.72 -15.67 17.95
CA LEU A 22 -2.73 -16.36 17.12
C LEU A 22 -1.82 -17.26 17.95
N SER A 23 -1.39 -16.83 19.14
CA SER A 23 -0.60 -17.66 20.06
C SER A 23 -1.31 -18.98 20.39
N ARG A 24 -2.60 -18.93 20.73
CA ARG A 24 -3.40 -20.14 21.00
C ARG A 24 -3.58 -21.03 19.77
N LEU A 25 -3.82 -20.43 18.60
CA LEU A 25 -4.02 -21.17 17.35
C LEU A 25 -2.75 -21.91 16.89
N PHE A 26 -1.60 -21.37 17.22
CA PHE A 26 -0.32 -21.91 16.80
C PHE A 26 0.49 -22.58 17.91
N SER A 27 -0.05 -22.70 19.15
CA SER A 27 0.66 -23.29 20.29
C SER A 27 1.18 -24.69 20.03
N ASP A 28 0.38 -25.52 19.34
CA ASP A 28 0.69 -26.90 19.02
C ASP A 28 1.13 -27.09 17.55
N ALA A 29 1.32 -25.99 16.81
CA ALA A 29 1.73 -26.06 15.41
C ALA A 29 3.19 -26.51 15.29
N PRO A 30 3.55 -27.31 14.25
CA PRO A 30 4.90 -27.81 14.05
C PRO A 30 5.90 -26.68 13.72
N ARG A 31 5.40 -25.50 13.38
CA ARG A 31 6.21 -24.29 13.12
C ARG A 31 5.51 -23.07 13.71
N LYS A 32 6.29 -22.18 14.30
CA LYS A 32 5.77 -20.90 14.78
C LYS A 32 5.31 -20.02 13.62
N LEU A 33 4.32 -19.18 13.89
CA LEU A 33 3.90 -18.13 12.95
C LEU A 33 4.78 -16.90 13.15
N ALA A 34 5.40 -16.40 12.10
CA ALA A 34 6.07 -15.10 12.13
C ALA A 34 5.03 -13.98 12.25
N VAL A 35 5.23 -13.06 13.21
CA VAL A 35 4.29 -11.95 13.44
C VAL A 35 5.04 -10.63 13.39
N TYR A 36 4.54 -9.72 12.56
CA TYR A 36 5.01 -8.34 12.46
C TYR A 36 4.10 -7.46 13.30
N LEU A 37 4.69 -6.59 14.12
CA LEU A 37 3.95 -5.53 14.77
C LEU A 37 3.72 -4.39 13.79
N ASP A 38 2.45 -4.01 13.57
CA ASP A 38 2.07 -2.87 12.77
C ASP A 38 2.26 -1.58 13.56
N LEU A 39 2.96 -0.62 12.98
CA LEU A 39 3.23 0.68 13.58
C LEU A 39 2.57 1.79 12.78
N ASP A 40 1.84 2.67 13.46
CA ASP A 40 1.35 3.91 12.87
C ASP A 40 2.45 4.98 12.87
N CYS A 41 2.92 5.31 11.67
CA CYS A 41 3.91 6.35 11.44
C CYS A 41 3.30 7.63 10.82
N GLY A 42 1.97 7.82 10.93
CA GLY A 42 1.28 9.01 10.45
C GLY A 42 0.10 8.75 9.51
N MET A 43 -0.11 7.50 9.06
CA MET A 43 -1.25 7.15 8.21
C MET A 43 -2.58 7.15 8.97
N HIS A 44 -2.56 6.91 10.29
CA HIS A 44 -3.72 6.88 11.18
C HIS A 44 -4.86 5.96 10.71
N ARG A 45 -4.50 4.78 10.18
CA ARG A 45 -5.43 3.79 9.65
C ARG A 45 -5.41 2.50 10.46
N THR A 46 -4.26 1.91 10.61
CA THR A 46 -3.94 0.72 11.42
C THR A 46 -2.59 0.93 12.08
N GLY A 47 -2.25 0.05 13.00
CA GLY A 47 -0.99 0.11 13.71
C GLY A 47 -1.07 0.85 15.03
N VAL A 48 -0.16 0.50 15.92
CA VAL A 48 0.03 1.15 17.22
C VAL A 48 1.16 2.18 17.10
N THR A 49 1.01 3.32 17.76
CA THR A 49 2.09 4.33 17.81
C THR A 49 3.34 3.77 18.48
N PRO A 50 4.56 3.97 17.93
CA PRO A 50 5.80 3.62 18.59
C PRO A 50 5.85 4.14 20.02
N GLY A 51 6.09 3.26 21.02
CA GLY A 51 6.08 3.64 22.42
C GLY A 51 5.79 2.48 23.37
N PRO A 52 5.39 2.76 24.61
CA PRO A 52 5.23 1.73 25.65
C PRO A 52 4.24 0.62 25.29
N GLU A 53 3.10 0.96 24.66
CA GLU A 53 2.10 -0.02 24.24
C GLU A 53 2.65 -0.94 23.15
N ALA A 54 3.30 -0.38 22.14
CA ALA A 54 3.97 -1.14 21.08
C ALA A 54 5.04 -2.10 21.66
N LEU A 55 5.78 -1.63 22.67
CA LEU A 55 6.79 -2.42 23.35
C LEU A 55 6.18 -3.65 24.08
N GLU A 56 5.07 -3.44 24.80
CA GLU A 56 4.37 -4.54 25.48
C GLU A 56 3.83 -5.55 24.46
N LEU A 57 3.28 -5.10 23.34
CA LEU A 57 2.81 -5.98 22.26
C LEU A 57 3.97 -6.79 21.65
N TYR A 58 5.10 -6.14 21.37
CA TYR A 58 6.26 -6.84 20.81
C TYR A 58 6.85 -7.87 21.77
N ARG A 59 6.91 -7.55 23.07
CA ARG A 59 7.29 -8.51 24.13
C ARG A 59 6.32 -9.70 24.17
N ALA A 60 5.01 -9.44 24.10
CA ALA A 60 3.99 -10.50 24.06
C ALA A 60 4.17 -11.42 22.84
N ILE A 61 4.44 -10.88 21.66
CA ILE A 61 4.77 -11.67 20.46
C ILE A 61 5.99 -12.55 20.72
N SER A 62 7.06 -11.97 21.26
CA SER A 62 8.34 -12.67 21.50
C SER A 62 8.22 -13.80 22.51
N GLN A 63 7.33 -13.67 23.51
CA GLN A 63 7.14 -14.63 24.59
C GLN A 63 6.06 -15.69 24.27
N SER A 64 5.30 -15.51 23.20
CA SER A 64 4.19 -16.39 22.84
C SER A 64 4.67 -17.74 22.30
N PRO A 65 4.21 -18.88 22.85
CA PRO A 65 4.70 -20.21 22.45
C PRO A 65 4.55 -20.53 20.96
N GLY A 66 3.44 -20.13 20.34
CA GLY A 66 3.11 -20.40 18.94
C GLY A 66 3.63 -19.35 17.95
N LEU A 67 4.26 -18.28 18.44
CA LEU A 67 4.68 -17.15 17.61
C LEU A 67 6.19 -16.95 17.63
N GLU A 68 6.67 -16.26 16.63
CA GLU A 68 8.03 -15.72 16.59
C GLU A 68 7.98 -14.29 16.03
N PRO A 69 8.85 -13.38 16.48
CA PRO A 69 8.96 -12.06 15.91
C PRO A 69 9.34 -12.13 14.41
N GLY A 70 8.49 -11.63 13.54
CA GLY A 70 8.78 -11.42 12.13
C GLY A 70 9.53 -10.11 11.92
N GLY A 71 9.23 -9.12 12.75
CA GLY A 71 9.79 -7.78 12.69
C GLY A 71 8.73 -6.70 12.88
N LEU A 72 8.97 -5.55 12.28
CA LEU A 72 8.08 -4.39 12.28
C LEU A 72 7.51 -4.15 10.90
N HIS A 73 6.31 -3.61 10.84
CA HIS A 73 5.67 -3.11 9.61
C HIS A 73 5.23 -1.67 9.84
N ALA A 74 5.54 -0.76 8.93
CA ALA A 74 5.13 0.63 9.01
C ALA A 74 4.76 1.15 7.61
N TYR A 75 3.50 1.58 7.43
CA TYR A 75 2.97 2.05 6.18
C TYR A 75 2.73 3.56 6.21
N ASP A 76 3.46 4.28 5.37
CA ASP A 76 3.45 5.75 5.26
C ASP A 76 2.66 6.26 4.04
N GLY A 77 1.56 5.59 3.71
CA GLY A 77 0.74 5.87 2.54
C GLY A 77 0.02 7.23 2.53
N HIS A 78 0.19 8.06 3.55
CA HIS A 78 -0.29 9.43 3.61
C HIS A 78 0.66 10.43 2.94
N ASN A 79 1.92 10.05 2.72
CA ASN A 79 2.92 10.91 2.10
C ASN A 79 2.84 10.82 0.56
N HIS A 80 2.21 11.81 -0.05
CA HIS A 80 2.00 11.92 -1.51
C HIS A 80 2.64 13.18 -2.12
N GLU A 81 3.63 13.78 -1.46
CA GLU A 81 4.29 14.98 -1.95
C GLU A 81 4.95 14.71 -3.34
N PRO A 82 4.60 15.47 -4.39
CA PRO A 82 5.13 15.24 -5.73
C PRO A 82 6.63 15.49 -5.85
N ASP A 83 7.16 16.44 -5.11
CA ASP A 83 8.60 16.73 -5.09
C ASP A 83 9.34 15.67 -4.27
N LEU A 84 10.25 14.93 -4.93
CA LEU A 84 10.98 13.84 -4.27
C LEU A 84 11.78 14.29 -3.05
N ALA A 85 12.39 15.49 -3.08
CA ALA A 85 13.21 15.95 -1.96
C ALA A 85 12.34 16.27 -0.72
N LYS A 86 11.18 16.89 -0.94
CA LYS A 86 10.21 17.14 0.14
C LYS A 86 9.59 15.85 0.64
N ARG A 87 9.23 14.94 -0.27
CA ARG A 87 8.70 13.62 0.08
C ARG A 87 9.72 12.81 0.89
N THR A 88 11.00 12.91 0.55
CA THR A 88 12.08 12.29 1.32
C THR A 88 12.15 12.87 2.73
N ALA A 89 12.18 14.20 2.87
CA ALA A 89 12.23 14.86 4.17
C ALA A 89 11.03 14.48 5.07
N GLN A 90 9.82 14.46 4.51
CA GLN A 90 8.63 14.02 5.24
C GLN A 90 8.71 12.55 5.63
N CYS A 91 9.16 11.68 4.71
CA CYS A 91 9.34 10.26 4.98
C CYS A 91 10.35 10.03 6.12
N ASP A 92 11.46 10.73 6.13
CA ASP A 92 12.47 10.63 7.18
C ASP A 92 11.93 11.10 8.54
N GLU A 93 11.13 12.17 8.57
CA GLU A 93 10.47 12.69 9.77
C GLU A 93 9.45 11.66 10.31
N ASP A 94 8.56 11.16 9.46
CA ASP A 94 7.52 10.19 9.83
C ASP A 94 8.12 8.85 10.31
N PHE A 95 9.26 8.48 9.74
CA PHE A 95 9.89 7.18 10.02
C PHE A 95 10.89 7.23 11.19
N ALA A 96 11.33 8.40 11.63
CA ALA A 96 12.28 8.53 12.74
C ALA A 96 11.79 7.80 14.02
N PRO A 97 10.51 7.95 14.47
CA PRO A 97 10.01 7.21 15.63
C PRO A 97 10.02 5.69 15.47
N VAL A 98 9.83 5.19 14.23
CA VAL A 98 9.88 3.75 13.93
C VAL A 98 11.30 3.21 14.11
N LEU A 99 12.30 3.95 13.63
CA LEU A 99 13.71 3.58 13.77
C LEU A 99 14.17 3.64 15.23
N GLU A 100 13.80 4.69 15.94
CA GLU A 100 14.08 4.81 17.39
C GLU A 100 13.46 3.65 18.18
N PHE A 101 12.24 3.25 17.84
CA PHE A 101 11.57 2.13 18.47
C PHE A 101 12.25 0.79 18.14
N ARG A 102 12.67 0.56 16.91
CA ARG A 102 13.47 -0.61 16.51
C ARG A 102 14.74 -0.70 17.35
N ASP A 103 15.46 0.41 17.44
CA ASP A 103 16.72 0.47 18.19
C ASP A 103 16.48 0.22 19.69
N GLN A 104 15.38 0.73 20.26
CA GLN A 104 14.96 0.42 21.63
C GLN A 104 14.71 -1.08 21.83
N LEU A 105 13.98 -1.74 20.93
CA LEU A 105 13.73 -3.18 20.99
C LEU A 105 15.04 -3.97 21.00
N GLU A 106 15.97 -3.62 20.13
CA GLU A 106 17.26 -4.30 20.03
C GLU A 106 18.13 -4.09 21.28
N LEU A 107 18.11 -2.89 21.88
CA LEU A 107 18.79 -2.62 23.16
C LEU A 107 18.22 -3.45 24.32
N GLU A 108 16.92 -3.78 24.27
CA GLU A 108 16.28 -4.69 25.24
C GLU A 108 16.49 -6.17 24.93
N GLY A 109 17.28 -6.50 23.91
CA GLY A 109 17.54 -7.88 23.48
C GLY A 109 16.38 -8.51 22.71
N LEU A 110 15.41 -7.72 22.27
CA LEU A 110 14.29 -8.15 21.43
C LEU A 110 14.70 -8.05 19.96
N ARG A 111 14.84 -9.18 19.31
CA ARG A 111 15.28 -9.24 17.91
C ARG A 111 14.22 -8.68 16.97
N VAL A 112 14.62 -7.80 16.05
CA VAL A 112 13.80 -7.29 14.93
C VAL A 112 14.36 -7.83 13.61
N PRO A 113 13.90 -9.00 13.13
CA PRO A 113 14.47 -9.65 11.94
C PRO A 113 14.29 -8.85 10.65
N GLU A 114 13.19 -8.11 10.53
CA GLU A 114 12.85 -7.39 9.30
C GLU A 114 12.08 -6.09 9.64
N LEU A 115 12.33 -5.04 8.88
CA LEU A 115 11.56 -3.80 8.90
C LEU A 115 10.91 -3.62 7.53
N VAL A 116 9.61 -3.92 7.45
CA VAL A 116 8.79 -3.72 6.25
C VAL A 116 8.31 -2.28 6.22
N SER A 117 8.65 -1.57 5.15
CA SER A 117 8.53 -0.11 5.10
C SER A 117 7.75 0.36 3.89
N GLY A 118 6.92 1.36 4.14
CA GLY A 118 6.39 2.26 3.15
C GLY A 118 5.29 1.73 2.25
N GLY A 119 4.94 2.61 1.35
CA GLY A 119 4.02 2.39 0.26
C GLY A 119 4.65 2.74 -1.08
N THR A 120 3.83 2.82 -2.14
CA THR A 120 4.30 3.17 -3.48
C THR A 120 4.93 4.56 -3.56
N PRO A 121 4.37 5.63 -2.96
CA PRO A 121 4.96 6.97 -3.07
C PRO A 121 6.36 7.08 -2.45
N THR A 122 6.58 6.41 -1.33
CA THR A 122 7.83 6.48 -0.56
C THR A 122 8.82 5.35 -0.91
N PHE A 123 8.43 4.47 -1.84
CA PHE A 123 9.30 3.39 -2.33
C PHE A 123 10.71 3.85 -2.71
N PRO A 124 10.91 4.95 -3.50
CA PRO A 124 12.26 5.37 -3.88
C PRO A 124 13.11 5.83 -2.69
N VAL A 125 12.48 6.31 -1.62
CA VAL A 125 13.17 6.71 -0.39
C VAL A 125 13.62 5.47 0.37
N HIS A 126 12.67 4.58 0.70
CA HIS A 126 12.96 3.35 1.47
C HIS A 126 13.94 2.41 0.74
N ALA A 127 13.89 2.34 -0.59
CA ALA A 127 14.75 1.48 -1.40
C ALA A 127 16.24 1.87 -1.34
N THR A 128 16.59 3.07 -0.86
CA THR A 128 17.98 3.46 -0.63
C THR A 128 18.59 2.85 0.64
N HIS A 129 17.78 2.26 1.51
CA HIS A 129 18.18 1.70 2.80
C HIS A 129 18.22 0.17 2.74
N ALA A 130 19.42 -0.41 2.91
CA ALA A 130 19.63 -1.85 2.82
C ALA A 130 18.99 -2.67 3.98
N ASP A 131 18.63 -2.01 5.07
CA ASP A 131 18.01 -2.59 6.27
C ASP A 131 16.48 -2.55 6.24
N ARG A 132 15.88 -2.18 5.11
CA ARG A 132 14.42 -2.09 4.92
C ARG A 132 13.93 -3.02 3.82
N THR A 133 12.78 -3.62 4.02
CA THR A 133 12.03 -4.34 2.99
C THR A 133 10.90 -3.46 2.50
N CYS A 134 10.93 -3.08 1.22
CA CYS A 134 9.90 -2.20 0.66
C CYS A 134 8.65 -3.00 0.27
N SER A 135 7.47 -2.40 0.47
CA SER A 135 6.16 -3.00 0.17
C SER A 135 5.28 -2.17 -0.78
N PRO A 136 5.79 -1.70 -1.94
CA PRO A 136 5.01 -0.94 -2.89
C PRO A 136 3.98 -1.83 -3.58
N GLY A 137 2.69 -1.48 -3.53
CA GLY A 137 1.61 -2.28 -4.10
C GLY A 137 1.23 -1.86 -5.52
N THR A 138 1.10 -0.55 -5.78
CA THR A 138 0.58 -0.03 -7.05
C THR A 138 1.58 -0.17 -8.21
N THR A 139 2.87 -0.31 -7.93
CA THR A 139 3.94 -0.50 -8.92
C THR A 139 3.71 -1.69 -9.85
N THR A 140 2.97 -2.72 -9.40
CA THR A 140 2.73 -3.94 -10.18
C THR A 140 1.75 -3.76 -11.32
N LEU A 141 0.84 -2.81 -11.24
CA LEU A 141 -0.17 -2.52 -12.26
C LEU A 141 -0.02 -1.11 -12.82
N TRP A 142 0.41 -0.17 -11.98
CA TRP A 142 0.53 1.25 -12.21
C TRP A 142 -0.77 1.89 -12.70
N ASP A 143 -0.97 3.15 -12.41
CA ASP A 143 -2.09 3.94 -12.90
C ASP A 143 -1.68 5.38 -13.20
N PHE A 144 -2.50 6.09 -13.97
CA PHE A 144 -2.17 7.44 -14.40
C PHE A 144 -2.21 8.47 -13.26
N GLY A 145 -2.99 8.22 -12.21
CA GLY A 145 -3.03 9.10 -11.04
C GLY A 145 -1.70 9.13 -10.30
N TYR A 146 -1.07 7.97 -10.14
CA TYR A 146 0.28 7.87 -9.60
C TYR A 146 1.33 8.41 -10.60
N GLY A 147 1.20 8.08 -11.89
CA GLY A 147 2.12 8.56 -12.92
C GLY A 147 2.18 10.07 -13.04
N ASP A 148 1.03 10.75 -12.94
CA ASP A 148 0.97 12.21 -12.96
C ASP A 148 1.41 12.85 -11.64
N GLY A 149 1.06 12.20 -10.52
CA GLY A 149 1.34 12.71 -9.19
C GLY A 149 2.79 12.49 -8.72
N LEU A 150 3.48 11.48 -9.26
CA LEU A 150 4.81 11.06 -8.83
C LEU A 150 5.73 10.87 -10.05
N PRO A 151 6.16 11.95 -10.71
CA PRO A 151 6.88 11.89 -11.98
C PRO A 151 8.29 11.28 -11.89
N ASP A 152 8.81 11.08 -10.69
CA ASP A 152 10.06 10.38 -10.43
C ASP A 152 9.91 8.84 -10.43
N LEU A 153 8.68 8.33 -10.46
CA LEU A 153 8.37 6.90 -10.52
C LEU A 153 7.98 6.50 -11.94
N GLU A 154 8.95 5.96 -12.68
CA GLU A 154 8.77 5.53 -14.07
C GLU A 154 8.36 4.05 -14.12
N PHE A 155 7.05 3.78 -14.05
CA PHE A 155 6.49 2.44 -14.23
C PHE A 155 5.51 2.40 -15.41
N ASP A 156 5.42 1.24 -16.05
CA ASP A 156 4.51 0.99 -17.17
C ASP A 156 3.11 0.59 -16.70
N TYR A 157 2.07 0.98 -17.45
CA TYR A 157 0.72 0.52 -17.23
C TYR A 157 0.58 -0.95 -17.63
N ALA A 158 0.54 -1.85 -16.67
CA ALA A 158 0.44 -3.28 -16.90
C ALA A 158 -0.99 -3.79 -17.02
N ALA A 159 -2.01 -2.97 -16.65
CA ALA A 159 -3.42 -3.29 -16.77
C ALA A 159 -4.17 -2.13 -17.42
N ILE A 160 -4.94 -2.46 -18.45
CA ILE A 160 -5.80 -1.50 -19.17
C ILE A 160 -7.22 -2.05 -19.26
N LEU A 161 -8.20 -1.15 -19.35
CA LEU A 161 -9.60 -1.52 -19.57
C LEU A 161 -9.93 -1.42 -21.07
N LEU A 162 -10.51 -2.47 -21.62
CA LEU A 162 -11.08 -2.45 -22.95
C LEU A 162 -12.54 -2.01 -22.86
N THR A 163 -12.90 -0.97 -23.60
CA THR A 163 -14.27 -0.43 -23.66
C THR A 163 -14.72 -0.20 -25.09
N ARG A 164 -16.02 -0.01 -25.30
CA ARG A 164 -16.62 0.16 -26.61
C ARG A 164 -17.43 1.45 -26.68
N VAL A 165 -17.41 2.07 -27.83
CA VAL A 165 -18.38 3.13 -28.17
C VAL A 165 -19.75 2.50 -28.37
N ILE A 166 -20.73 2.90 -27.58
CA ILE A 166 -22.10 2.42 -27.66
C ILE A 166 -23.06 3.46 -28.25
N SER A 167 -22.65 4.73 -28.26
CA SER A 167 -23.43 5.81 -28.85
C SER A 167 -22.56 6.99 -29.28
N ARG A 168 -22.96 7.69 -30.35
CA ARG A 168 -22.28 8.90 -30.83
C ARG A 168 -23.31 10.06 -30.92
N PRO A 169 -23.61 10.76 -29.83
CA PRO A 169 -24.54 11.90 -29.86
C PRO A 169 -23.83 13.15 -30.41
N GLY A 170 -23.85 13.30 -31.73
CA GLY A 170 -23.17 14.39 -32.44
C GLY A 170 -21.77 14.01 -32.97
N THR A 171 -21.04 15.00 -33.48
CA THR A 171 -19.79 14.78 -34.24
C THR A 171 -18.53 14.70 -33.33
N GLN A 172 -18.63 15.24 -32.12
CA GLN A 172 -17.46 15.32 -31.20
C GLN A 172 -17.69 14.60 -29.89
N ARG A 173 -18.77 13.83 -29.76
CA ARG A 173 -19.12 13.12 -28.54
C ARG A 173 -19.20 11.62 -28.78
N ALA A 174 -18.75 10.89 -27.81
CA ALA A 174 -18.89 9.43 -27.76
C ALA A 174 -19.26 8.95 -26.37
N CYS A 175 -20.21 8.04 -26.32
CA CYS A 175 -20.58 7.34 -25.09
C CYS A 175 -19.98 5.93 -25.10
N PHE A 176 -19.35 5.56 -24.01
CA PHE A 176 -18.71 4.27 -23.81
C PHE A 176 -19.45 3.45 -22.77
N ASP A 177 -19.36 2.12 -22.87
CA ASP A 177 -19.84 1.14 -21.88
C ASP A 177 -18.89 1.00 -20.68
N LEU A 178 -18.30 2.10 -20.24
CA LEU A 178 -17.36 2.18 -19.12
C LEU A 178 -17.92 3.11 -18.04
N GLY A 179 -18.70 2.56 -17.13
CA GLY A 179 -19.19 3.29 -15.97
C GLY A 179 -18.23 3.27 -14.79
N HIS A 180 -18.49 4.13 -13.79
CA HIS A 180 -17.67 4.21 -12.60
C HIS A 180 -17.72 2.94 -11.71
N LYS A 181 -18.66 2.01 -11.95
CA LYS A 181 -18.64 0.70 -11.32
C LYS A 181 -17.47 -0.19 -11.74
N ALA A 182 -16.87 0.08 -12.90
CA ALA A 182 -15.73 -0.67 -13.43
C ALA A 182 -14.36 -0.05 -13.05
N VAL A 183 -14.36 1.11 -12.43
CA VAL A 183 -13.15 1.86 -12.05
C VAL A 183 -13.28 2.39 -10.63
N ALA A 184 -12.27 3.11 -10.11
CA ALA A 184 -12.27 3.69 -8.78
C ALA A 184 -13.30 4.84 -8.67
N ALA A 185 -14.53 4.52 -8.26
CA ALA A 185 -15.65 5.45 -8.16
C ALA A 185 -15.44 6.59 -7.14
N ASP A 186 -14.55 6.41 -6.18
CA ASP A 186 -14.17 7.35 -5.13
C ASP A 186 -13.27 8.49 -5.62
N LYS A 187 -12.71 8.36 -6.83
CA LYS A 187 -11.81 9.39 -7.39
C LYS A 187 -12.59 10.48 -8.13
N PRO A 188 -12.07 11.73 -8.15
CA PRO A 188 -12.62 12.78 -9.00
C PRO A 188 -12.45 12.46 -10.48
N LEU A 189 -13.12 13.20 -11.35
CA LEU A 189 -12.89 13.14 -12.80
C LEU A 189 -11.55 13.84 -13.15
N PRO A 190 -10.84 13.33 -14.19
CA PRO A 190 -11.11 12.10 -14.94
C PRO A 190 -10.68 10.86 -14.15
N ARG A 191 -11.50 9.80 -14.15
CA ARG A 191 -11.17 8.51 -13.51
C ARG A 191 -10.44 7.55 -14.43
N VAL A 192 -10.42 7.84 -15.70
CA VAL A 192 -9.74 7.06 -16.75
C VAL A 192 -9.07 7.99 -17.73
N ARG A 193 -8.02 7.50 -18.40
CA ARG A 193 -7.36 8.16 -19.52
C ARG A 193 -7.43 7.23 -20.73
N PHE A 194 -7.70 7.78 -21.90
CA PHE A 194 -7.78 7.02 -23.14
C PHE A 194 -6.47 7.13 -23.91
N PHE A 195 -5.89 6.02 -24.29
CA PHE A 195 -4.75 5.99 -25.19
C PHE A 195 -5.17 6.44 -26.59
N GLY A 196 -4.40 7.36 -27.16
CA GLY A 196 -4.69 7.95 -28.47
C GLY A 196 -5.77 9.06 -28.47
N HIS A 197 -6.36 9.34 -27.31
CA HIS A 197 -7.37 10.38 -27.12
C HIS A 197 -7.12 11.18 -25.84
N GLU A 198 -5.87 11.52 -25.58
CA GLU A 198 -5.42 12.16 -24.34
C GLU A 198 -6.03 13.55 -24.12
N ASN A 199 -6.49 14.19 -25.18
CA ASN A 199 -7.16 15.51 -25.12
C ASN A 199 -8.69 15.42 -24.98
N ALA A 200 -9.28 14.22 -24.93
CA ALA A 200 -10.71 14.07 -24.78
C ALA A 200 -11.12 14.36 -23.33
N GLU A 201 -12.19 15.15 -23.18
CA GLU A 201 -12.72 15.55 -21.89
C GLU A 201 -13.86 14.63 -21.44
N ALA A 202 -13.78 14.14 -20.20
CA ALA A 202 -14.84 13.35 -19.58
C ALA A 202 -15.94 14.28 -19.07
N LEU A 203 -17.08 14.32 -19.77
CA LEU A 203 -18.23 15.18 -19.42
C LEU A 203 -19.06 14.57 -18.30
N VAL A 204 -19.40 13.29 -18.42
CA VAL A 204 -20.25 12.56 -17.48
C VAL A 204 -19.71 11.16 -17.32
N HIS A 205 -19.61 10.72 -16.08
CA HIS A 205 -19.24 9.34 -15.73
C HIS A 205 -20.29 8.79 -14.77
N SER A 206 -21.28 8.12 -15.32
CA SER A 206 -22.36 7.48 -14.57
C SER A 206 -22.02 6.03 -14.20
N GLU A 207 -22.98 5.29 -13.66
CA GLU A 207 -22.74 3.93 -13.18
C GLU A 207 -22.18 2.99 -14.24
N GLU A 208 -22.76 3.04 -15.47
CA GLU A 208 -22.44 2.12 -16.57
C GLU A 208 -21.88 2.84 -17.81
N HIS A 209 -21.83 4.18 -17.83
CA HIS A 209 -21.50 4.95 -19.02
C HIS A 209 -20.50 6.05 -18.74
N LEU A 210 -19.60 6.26 -19.70
CA LEU A 210 -18.71 7.41 -19.77
C LEU A 210 -18.97 8.19 -21.07
N MET A 211 -19.23 9.49 -20.94
CA MET A 211 -19.36 10.41 -22.07
C MET A 211 -18.05 11.19 -22.22
N LEU A 212 -17.48 11.14 -23.41
CA LEU A 212 -16.34 11.97 -23.81
C LEU A 212 -16.75 13.01 -24.85
N GLU A 213 -16.10 14.18 -24.78
CA GLU A 213 -16.14 15.22 -25.82
C GLU A 213 -14.71 15.50 -26.34
N GLY A 214 -14.60 15.94 -27.59
CA GLY A 214 -13.33 16.25 -28.23
C GLY A 214 -12.55 15.05 -28.77
N ALA A 215 -13.13 13.85 -28.68
CA ALA A 215 -12.56 12.67 -29.30
C ALA A 215 -12.86 12.69 -30.80
N SER A 216 -11.85 12.99 -31.63
CA SER A 216 -11.94 12.71 -33.08
C SER A 216 -11.88 11.19 -33.25
N MET A 217 -13.05 10.57 -33.33
CA MET A 217 -13.19 9.12 -33.49
C MET A 217 -13.34 8.79 -34.95
N GLU A 218 -12.27 8.82 -35.72
CA GLU A 218 -12.20 8.19 -37.02
C GLU A 218 -12.01 6.68 -36.93
#